data_2a6e937be56501da8d8b1ddca7d9dfc0
#
_entry.id   2a6e937be56501da8d8b1ddca7d9dfc0
#
_cell.length_a   1.000
_cell.length_b   1.000
_cell.length_c   1.000
_cell.angle_alpha   90.00
_cell.angle_beta   90.00
_cell.angle_gamma   90.00
#
_symmetry.space_group_name_H-M   'P 1'
#
loop_
_entity.id
_entity.type
_entity.pdbx_description
1 polymer ?
#
loop_
_entity_poly.entity_id
_entity_poly.type
_entity_poly.pdbx_seq_one_letter_code
_entity_poly.pdbx_strand_id
1 'polypeptide(L)'
;MSKKCIKCGQLIPDEASFCPHCTAVQTEKKEIKPPRRWKKKALIILTILILSAVVGTVFFMHHKPQKYEGGAQIVYQDKDKSYKVLLTFSQEDGVTGHAQGERTDTLSEGMDSALPCQLYVLDQKTGKLAWKEFTQKVKSCQVNTKPYENSQKMEFVEPTHNESFPDAAYVSDILFHADSGTNDIEWMLTMENGDTISLRTKLTLEKQKAVTYYFEDTPMETTDQLKALLASIEEEVPSDTTVYLHLPAVTYDGDIVFGDHVWGIYGSTEEDITTTFTETVSMRGMNGNYADISGVHFAGNSGTGLNAYCLVLLSQCSFDGWDTAAFAQNGAWVNAMDCTFTNNITALKFNSSTSYGSAPNYLNNTFTDNGTAVCINNLPGTEVLDFAGSIFSGNDTDIDNKAEHPVDTAKAAFQ
;
A
#
# COMPACT_ATOMS: atom_id res chain seq x y z
N MET A 1 72.07 64.24 30.81
CA MET A 1 71.64 63.89 29.45
C MET A 1 70.14 63.84 29.40
N SER A 2 69.52 64.01 28.28
CA SER A 2 68.02 63.97 28.12
C SER A 2 67.62 62.99 27.03
N LYS A 3 66.52 62.21 27.24
CA LYS A 3 65.89 61.31 26.26
C LYS A 3 64.54 61.84 25.79
N LYS A 4 64.10 61.38 24.64
CA LYS A 4 62.76 61.73 24.19
C LYS A 4 61.73 60.76 24.77
N CYS A 5 60.59 61.29 25.21
CA CYS A 5 59.47 60.46 25.66
C CYS A 5 58.93 59.62 24.51
N ILE A 6 58.76 58.30 24.75
CA ILE A 6 58.30 57.31 23.76
C ILE A 6 56.85 57.54 23.30
N LYS A 7 56.06 58.38 23.99
CA LYS A 7 54.66 58.65 23.64
C LYS A 7 54.45 60.05 23.04
N CYS A 8 54.98 61.10 23.64
CA CYS A 8 54.72 62.49 23.18
C CYS A 8 55.93 63.19 22.55
N GLY A 9 57.11 62.54 22.51
CA GLY A 9 58.31 63.06 21.89
C GLY A 9 59.06 64.20 22.63
N GLN A 10 58.51 64.71 23.75
CA GLN A 10 59.13 65.78 24.54
C GLN A 10 60.43 65.27 25.23
N LEU A 11 61.40 66.18 25.40
CA LEU A 11 62.64 65.87 26.11
C LEU A 11 62.39 65.78 27.60
N ILE A 12 62.84 64.66 28.18
CA ILE A 12 62.75 64.34 29.61
C ILE A 12 64.13 63.90 30.14
N PRO A 13 64.37 64.02 31.46
CA PRO A 13 65.61 63.47 32.02
C PRO A 13 65.82 62.00 31.69
N ASP A 14 67.09 61.61 31.48
CA ASP A 14 67.44 60.26 31.00
C ASP A 14 66.98 59.16 31.98
N GLU A 15 66.97 59.48 33.25
CA GLU A 15 66.59 58.61 34.38
C GLU A 15 65.09 58.60 34.65
N ALA A 16 64.26 59.42 33.96
CA ALA A 16 62.85 59.47 34.21
C ALA A 16 62.15 58.19 33.84
N SER A 17 61.51 57.56 34.82
CA SER A 17 60.71 56.32 34.64
C SER A 17 59.30 56.60 34.08
N PHE A 18 58.84 57.86 34.08
CA PHE A 18 57.62 58.34 33.46
C PHE A 18 57.77 59.74 32.89
N CYS A 19 57.00 60.11 31.93
CA CYS A 19 57.02 61.43 31.31
C CYS A 19 56.17 62.42 32.12
N PRO A 20 56.76 63.57 32.58
CA PRO A 20 55.97 64.58 33.34
C PRO A 20 54.95 65.33 32.48
N HIS A 21 55.09 65.29 31.13
CA HIS A 21 54.19 65.97 30.20
C HIS A 21 52.96 65.16 29.77
N CYS A 22 53.07 63.80 29.77
CA CYS A 22 51.98 62.94 29.32
C CYS A 22 51.77 61.69 30.19
N THR A 23 52.43 61.62 31.34
CA THR A 23 52.35 60.53 32.33
C THR A 23 52.69 59.12 31.81
N ALA A 24 53.19 58.99 30.55
CA ALA A 24 53.51 57.70 30.01
C ALA A 24 54.78 57.11 30.66
N VAL A 25 54.72 55.85 31.07
CA VAL A 25 55.86 55.10 31.64
C VAL A 25 56.90 54.87 30.56
N GLN A 26 58.20 55.06 30.90
CA GLN A 26 59.35 54.98 29.99
C GLN A 26 60.11 53.69 30.23
N THR A 27 59.48 52.53 29.99
CA THR A 27 60.15 51.25 30.09
C THR A 27 60.83 50.88 28.76
N GLU A 28 62.13 50.64 28.79
CA GLU A 28 62.80 49.99 27.66
C GLU A 28 62.28 48.54 27.50
N LYS A 29 61.66 48.31 26.33
CA LYS A 29 61.37 46.92 25.96
C LYS A 29 62.66 46.19 25.70
N LYS A 30 63.12 45.39 26.69
CA LYS A 30 64.12 44.35 26.42
C LYS A 30 63.52 43.35 25.46
N GLU A 31 63.97 43.29 24.21
CA GLU A 31 63.64 42.20 23.26
C GLU A 31 64.16 40.87 23.87
N ILE A 32 63.25 40.07 24.36
CA ILE A 32 63.50 38.70 24.77
C ILE A 32 63.57 37.88 23.49
N LYS A 33 64.76 37.60 22.96
CA LYS A 33 64.94 36.64 21.89
C LYS A 33 64.51 35.28 22.40
N PRO A 34 63.49 34.59 21.76
CA PRO A 34 63.02 33.29 22.23
C PRO A 34 64.16 32.26 22.13
N PRO A 35 64.31 31.35 23.09
CA PRO A 35 65.40 30.39 23.10
C PRO A 35 65.30 29.49 21.87
N ARG A 36 66.46 29.20 21.24
CA ARG A 36 66.60 28.40 19.98
C ARG A 36 65.93 27.05 20.00
N ARG A 37 65.54 26.51 21.19
CA ARG A 37 64.73 25.31 21.41
C ARG A 37 63.26 25.44 21.04
N TRP A 38 62.67 26.64 21.08
CA TRP A 38 61.23 26.85 20.73
C TRP A 38 60.99 26.76 19.22
N LYS A 39 61.96 27.19 18.41
CA LYS A 39 61.84 27.07 16.94
C LYS A 39 61.74 25.61 16.49
N LYS A 40 62.48 24.68 17.16
CA LYS A 40 62.37 23.26 16.84
C LYS A 40 61.03 22.65 17.29
N LYS A 41 60.51 23.01 18.46
CA LYS A 41 59.20 22.57 18.94
C LYS A 41 58.06 23.14 18.07
N ALA A 42 58.08 24.39 17.71
CA ALA A 42 57.14 25.03 16.81
C ALA A 42 57.11 24.36 15.42
N LEU A 43 58.29 24.04 14.88
CA LEU A 43 58.44 23.34 13.61
C LEU A 43 57.83 21.92 13.69
N ILE A 44 58.03 21.19 14.76
CA ILE A 44 57.46 19.84 14.98
C ILE A 44 55.94 19.90 15.09
N ILE A 45 55.39 20.86 15.84
CA ILE A 45 53.92 21.07 15.95
C ILE A 45 53.34 21.42 14.59
N LEU A 46 53.94 22.30 13.84
CA LEU A 46 53.48 22.65 12.49
C LEU A 46 53.53 21.47 11.54
N THR A 47 54.57 20.63 11.61
CA THR A 47 54.66 19.43 10.79
C THR A 47 53.60 18.40 11.16
N ILE A 48 53.25 18.24 12.43
CA ILE A 48 52.17 17.35 12.88
C ILE A 48 50.81 17.87 12.41
N LEU A 49 50.57 19.19 12.49
CA LEU A 49 49.32 19.82 12.00
C LEU A 49 49.16 19.67 10.47
N ILE A 50 50.25 19.84 9.71
CA ILE A 50 50.24 19.63 8.25
C ILE A 50 50.00 18.16 7.93
N LEU A 51 50.68 17.23 8.61
CA LEU A 51 50.48 15.78 8.43
C LEU A 51 49.02 15.38 8.80
N SER A 52 48.46 15.87 9.90
CA SER A 52 47.08 15.60 10.28
C SER A 52 46.06 16.22 9.30
N ALA A 53 46.36 17.41 8.76
CA ALA A 53 45.53 18.00 7.70
C ALA A 53 45.62 17.23 6.38
N VAL A 54 46.81 16.76 6.00
CA VAL A 54 46.99 15.91 4.81
C VAL A 54 46.33 14.56 4.98
N VAL A 55 46.48 13.91 6.14
CA VAL A 55 45.81 12.64 6.44
C VAL A 55 44.31 12.83 6.49
N GLY A 56 43.84 13.94 7.09
CA GLY A 56 42.41 14.29 7.11
C GLY A 56 41.86 14.54 5.69
N THR A 57 42.59 15.28 4.84
CA THR A 57 42.15 15.52 3.45
C THR A 57 42.23 14.26 2.59
N VAL A 58 43.22 13.42 2.75
CA VAL A 58 43.31 12.12 2.06
C VAL A 58 42.21 11.17 2.52
N PHE A 59 41.91 11.14 3.83
CA PHE A 59 40.80 10.37 4.36
C PHE A 59 39.45 10.88 3.84
N PHE A 60 39.22 12.19 3.78
CA PHE A 60 38.03 12.79 3.19
C PHE A 60 37.95 12.60 1.67
N MET A 61 39.06 12.55 0.96
CA MET A 61 39.07 12.30 -0.48
C MET A 61 38.79 10.83 -0.82
N HIS A 62 39.20 9.89 0.03
CA HIS A 62 38.94 8.45 -0.16
C HIS A 62 37.53 8.03 0.31
N HIS A 63 36.82 8.84 1.06
CA HIS A 63 35.49 8.52 1.61
C HIS A 63 34.42 9.51 1.11
N LYS A 64 34.53 9.95 -0.15
CA LYS A 64 33.39 10.66 -0.76
C LYS A 64 32.24 9.65 -0.92
N PRO A 65 31.05 9.95 -0.36
CA PRO A 65 29.86 9.12 -0.56
C PRO A 65 29.62 8.90 -2.05
N GLN A 66 29.38 7.65 -2.43
CA GLN A 66 29.04 7.31 -3.80
C GLN A 66 27.54 7.40 -4.00
N LYS A 67 27.15 7.84 -5.19
CA LYS A 67 25.77 7.82 -5.63
C LYS A 67 25.56 6.67 -6.58
N TYR A 68 24.54 5.88 -6.27
CA TYR A 68 24.08 4.77 -7.09
C TYR A 68 22.71 5.13 -7.63
N GLU A 69 22.59 5.36 -8.92
CA GLU A 69 21.32 5.72 -9.58
C GLU A 69 20.97 4.64 -10.59
N GLY A 70 19.75 4.12 -10.50
CA GLY A 70 19.24 3.08 -11.37
C GLY A 70 17.75 3.25 -11.68
N GLY A 71 17.25 2.35 -12.54
CA GLY A 71 15.82 2.13 -12.72
C GLY A 71 15.25 1.28 -11.58
N ALA A 72 14.42 0.30 -11.91
CA ALA A 72 13.83 -0.60 -10.91
C ALA A 72 14.85 -1.56 -10.27
N GLN A 73 16.09 -1.62 -10.76
CA GLN A 73 17.15 -2.42 -10.14
C GLN A 73 18.50 -1.69 -10.19
N ILE A 74 19.34 -2.02 -9.21
CA ILE A 74 20.72 -1.52 -9.14
C ILE A 74 21.62 -2.53 -8.44
N VAL A 75 22.93 -2.45 -8.72
CA VAL A 75 23.95 -3.18 -7.96
C VAL A 75 24.67 -2.21 -7.04
N TYR A 76 24.49 -2.41 -5.75
CA TYR A 76 25.21 -1.67 -4.72
C TYR A 76 26.44 -2.45 -4.28
N GLN A 77 27.60 -1.79 -4.36
CA GLN A 77 28.88 -2.36 -3.93
C GLN A 77 29.27 -1.80 -2.57
N ASP A 78 29.29 -2.64 -1.56
CA ASP A 78 29.96 -2.36 -0.28
C ASP A 78 31.36 -2.96 -0.30
N LYS A 79 32.18 -2.63 0.68
CA LYS A 79 33.63 -2.99 0.72
C LYS A 79 33.90 -4.43 0.35
N ASP A 80 33.10 -5.36 0.84
CA ASP A 80 33.33 -6.81 0.72
C ASP A 80 32.22 -7.57 0.01
N LYS A 81 31.10 -6.91 -0.35
CA LYS A 81 29.92 -7.58 -0.88
C LYS A 81 29.16 -6.72 -1.86
N SER A 82 28.61 -7.36 -2.89
CA SER A 82 27.72 -6.71 -3.86
C SER A 82 26.29 -7.18 -3.67
N TYR A 83 25.36 -6.24 -3.64
CA TYR A 83 23.94 -6.48 -3.48
C TYR A 83 23.20 -6.06 -4.75
N LYS A 84 22.35 -6.94 -5.26
CA LYS A 84 21.37 -6.60 -6.28
C LYS A 84 20.12 -6.12 -5.54
N VAL A 85 19.77 -4.86 -5.70
CA VAL A 85 18.60 -4.22 -5.07
C VAL A 85 17.52 -4.05 -6.13
N LEU A 86 16.33 -4.55 -5.84
CA LEU A 86 15.22 -4.69 -6.77
C LEU A 86 13.99 -3.99 -6.23
N LEU A 87 13.35 -3.19 -7.08
CA LEU A 87 12.07 -2.57 -6.80
C LEU A 87 10.99 -3.26 -7.63
N THR A 88 9.90 -3.68 -7.00
CA THR A 88 8.83 -4.41 -7.67
C THR A 88 7.46 -4.12 -7.04
N PHE A 89 6.40 -4.36 -7.80
CA PHE A 89 5.02 -4.38 -7.33
C PHE A 89 4.51 -5.81 -7.06
N SER A 90 5.31 -6.82 -7.33
CA SER A 90 4.97 -8.24 -7.18
C SER A 90 6.00 -8.98 -6.35
N GLN A 91 5.53 -9.78 -5.39
CA GLN A 91 6.39 -10.65 -4.58
C GLN A 91 7.11 -11.69 -5.45
N GLU A 92 6.41 -12.27 -6.44
CA GLU A 92 6.99 -13.29 -7.31
C GLU A 92 8.19 -12.75 -8.09
N ASP A 93 8.06 -11.55 -8.64
CA ASP A 93 9.14 -10.89 -9.37
C ASP A 93 10.35 -10.63 -8.48
N GLY A 94 10.13 -10.19 -7.24
CA GLY A 94 11.19 -9.96 -6.27
C GLY A 94 11.94 -11.23 -5.90
N VAL A 95 11.24 -12.30 -5.59
CA VAL A 95 11.82 -13.60 -5.22
C VAL A 95 12.60 -14.22 -6.38
N THR A 96 12.13 -14.10 -7.61
CA THR A 96 12.84 -14.61 -8.81
C THR A 96 14.02 -13.74 -9.23
N GLY A 97 14.20 -12.59 -8.60
CA GLY A 97 15.29 -11.66 -8.91
C GLY A 97 15.03 -10.76 -10.13
N HIS A 98 13.79 -10.64 -10.53
CA HIS A 98 13.34 -9.69 -11.56
C HIS A 98 12.79 -8.42 -10.93
N ALA A 99 13.19 -7.27 -11.46
CA ALA A 99 12.64 -5.98 -11.06
C ALA A 99 11.55 -5.57 -12.06
N GLN A 100 10.45 -5.04 -11.53
CA GLN A 100 9.38 -4.50 -12.35
C GLN A 100 9.63 -3.01 -12.59
N GLY A 101 9.98 -2.65 -13.82
CA GLY A 101 10.34 -1.27 -14.18
C GLY A 101 9.16 -0.34 -14.30
N GLU A 102 8.05 -0.83 -14.85
CA GLU A 102 6.83 -0.05 -15.08
C GLU A 102 5.62 -0.97 -14.88
N ARG A 103 4.53 -0.40 -14.37
CA ARG A 103 3.24 -1.07 -14.21
C ARG A 103 2.12 -0.17 -14.66
N THR A 104 1.12 -0.75 -15.30
CA THR A 104 -0.18 -0.12 -15.54
C THR A 104 -1.23 -0.81 -14.69
N ASP A 105 -2.06 -0.03 -14.04
CA ASP A 105 -3.21 -0.52 -13.27
C ASP A 105 -4.46 0.28 -13.64
N THR A 106 -5.62 -0.31 -13.47
CA THR A 106 -6.89 0.31 -13.84
C THR A 106 -7.71 0.53 -12.57
N LEU A 107 -8.16 1.76 -12.35
CA LEU A 107 -8.98 2.14 -11.20
C LEU A 107 -10.32 2.71 -11.63
N SER A 108 -11.34 2.43 -10.85
CA SER A 108 -12.66 3.04 -11.01
C SER A 108 -12.60 4.55 -10.76
N GLU A 109 -13.43 5.31 -11.44
CA GLU A 109 -13.48 6.77 -11.31
C GLU A 109 -13.76 7.18 -9.85
N GLY A 110 -12.99 8.16 -9.36
CA GLY A 110 -13.15 8.69 -8.00
C GLY A 110 -12.63 7.78 -6.87
N MET A 111 -12.02 6.64 -7.18
CA MET A 111 -11.44 5.76 -6.18
C MET A 111 -9.97 6.05 -5.95
N ASP A 112 -9.56 5.95 -4.69
CA ASP A 112 -8.17 5.85 -4.29
C ASP A 112 -7.79 4.38 -4.15
N SER A 113 -6.58 4.02 -4.57
CA SER A 113 -6.05 2.68 -4.34
C SER A 113 -4.68 2.74 -3.69
N ALA A 114 -4.43 1.80 -2.80
CA ALA A 114 -3.12 1.54 -2.24
C ALA A 114 -2.49 0.36 -2.97
N LEU A 115 -1.34 0.58 -3.61
CA LEU A 115 -0.59 -0.47 -4.27
C LEU A 115 0.72 -0.72 -3.55
N PRO A 116 1.01 -1.96 -3.12
CA PRO A 116 2.24 -2.30 -2.46
C PRO A 116 3.41 -2.25 -3.45
N CYS A 117 4.42 -1.45 -3.10
CA CYS A 117 5.71 -1.42 -3.79
C CYS A 117 6.78 -1.94 -2.81
N GLN A 118 7.63 -2.85 -3.26
CA GLN A 118 8.52 -3.60 -2.40
C GLN A 118 9.96 -3.50 -2.85
N LEU A 119 10.87 -3.58 -1.87
CA LEU A 119 12.30 -3.63 -2.09
C LEU A 119 12.84 -5.00 -1.70
N TYR A 120 13.39 -5.72 -2.66
CA TYR A 120 14.11 -6.97 -2.46
C TYR A 120 15.61 -6.79 -2.58
N VAL A 121 16.36 -7.54 -1.79
CA VAL A 121 17.82 -7.48 -1.82
C VAL A 121 18.39 -8.90 -1.96
N LEU A 122 19.18 -9.10 -3.01
CA LEU A 122 19.85 -10.35 -3.29
C LEU A 122 21.37 -10.16 -3.19
N ASP A 123 22.07 -11.16 -2.72
CA ASP A 123 23.50 -11.26 -2.90
C ASP A 123 23.81 -11.41 -4.39
N GLN A 124 24.55 -10.48 -4.96
CA GLN A 124 24.85 -10.43 -6.40
C GLN A 124 25.55 -11.71 -6.91
N LYS A 125 26.36 -12.34 -6.07
CA LYS A 125 27.15 -13.51 -6.45
C LYS A 125 26.36 -14.81 -6.37
N THR A 126 25.50 -14.93 -5.36
CA THR A 126 24.80 -16.19 -5.06
C THR A 126 23.34 -16.18 -5.49
N GLY A 127 22.75 -15.02 -5.74
CA GLY A 127 21.33 -14.82 -6.03
C GLY A 127 20.41 -15.09 -4.83
N LYS A 128 20.98 -15.30 -3.62
CA LYS A 128 20.19 -15.55 -2.43
C LYS A 128 19.75 -14.25 -1.76
N LEU A 129 18.62 -14.30 -1.06
CA LEU A 129 18.13 -13.19 -0.26
C LEU A 129 19.18 -12.73 0.76
N ALA A 130 19.42 -11.43 0.81
CA ALA A 130 20.46 -10.79 1.63
C ALA A 130 19.94 -9.56 2.39
N TRP A 131 18.63 -9.45 2.57
CA TRP A 131 17.99 -8.28 3.18
C TRP A 131 18.44 -8.03 4.62
N LYS A 132 18.65 -9.08 5.43
CA LYS A 132 19.08 -8.96 6.85
C LYS A 132 20.39 -8.19 7.02
N GLU A 133 21.35 -8.50 6.17
CA GLU A 133 22.65 -7.84 6.20
C GLU A 133 22.60 -6.43 5.60
N PHE A 134 21.80 -6.28 4.55
CA PHE A 134 21.67 -5.02 3.84
C PHE A 134 20.97 -3.96 4.69
N THR A 135 19.87 -4.31 5.34
CA THR A 135 19.09 -3.38 6.16
C THR A 135 19.87 -2.82 7.34
N GLN A 136 20.78 -3.61 7.92
CA GLN A 136 21.70 -3.13 8.95
C GLN A 136 22.66 -2.03 8.48
N LYS A 137 22.81 -1.86 7.17
CA LYS A 137 23.66 -0.83 6.54
C LYS A 137 22.86 0.38 6.08
N VAL A 138 21.53 0.33 6.13
CA VAL A 138 20.65 1.42 5.72
C VAL A 138 20.36 2.32 6.91
N LYS A 139 20.73 3.60 6.78
CA LYS A 139 20.45 4.64 7.77
C LYS A 139 19.04 5.17 7.65
N SER A 140 18.56 5.35 6.43
CA SER A 140 17.19 5.80 6.16
C SER A 140 16.74 5.38 4.77
N CYS A 141 15.45 5.11 4.64
CA CYS A 141 14.76 4.87 3.38
C CYS A 141 13.60 5.86 3.24
N GLN A 142 13.44 6.44 2.06
CA GLN A 142 12.38 7.39 1.74
C GLN A 142 11.81 7.06 0.37
N VAL A 143 10.47 7.12 0.27
CA VAL A 143 9.73 6.99 -0.99
C VAL A 143 9.15 8.33 -1.37
N ASN A 144 9.38 8.77 -2.60
CA ASN A 144 8.77 9.96 -3.18
C ASN A 144 7.96 9.57 -4.41
N THR A 145 6.80 10.19 -4.58
CA THR A 145 5.95 10.03 -5.76
C THR A 145 5.64 11.36 -6.42
N LYS A 146 5.50 11.39 -7.75
CA LYS A 146 5.09 12.55 -8.55
C LYS A 146 4.16 12.08 -9.68
N PRO A 147 3.12 12.84 -10.09
CA PRO A 147 2.80 14.22 -9.72
C PRO A 147 2.14 14.35 -8.34
N TYR A 148 1.66 13.25 -7.78
CA TYR A 148 1.11 13.24 -6.43
C TYR A 148 2.27 13.34 -5.45
N GLU A 149 2.54 14.56 -4.94
CA GLU A 149 3.66 14.78 -4.01
C GLU A 149 3.38 14.11 -2.66
N ASN A 150 3.71 12.85 -2.58
CA ASN A 150 3.73 12.11 -1.33
C ASN A 150 5.19 11.76 -1.01
N SER A 151 5.72 12.30 0.08
CA SER A 151 7.04 11.95 0.58
C SER A 151 6.88 11.21 1.90
N GLN A 152 7.08 9.90 1.86
CA GLN A 152 7.01 9.04 3.05
C GLN A 152 8.40 8.64 3.49
N LYS A 153 8.69 8.85 4.79
CA LYS A 153 9.86 8.25 5.41
C LYS A 153 9.49 6.82 5.80
N MET A 154 10.19 5.87 5.20
CA MET A 154 10.01 4.47 5.50
C MET A 154 10.78 4.09 6.75
N GLU A 155 10.12 3.45 7.69
CA GLU A 155 10.78 2.72 8.75
C GLU A 155 11.01 1.27 8.27
N PHE A 156 12.17 0.73 8.63
CA PHE A 156 12.44 -0.67 8.39
C PHE A 156 11.46 -1.51 9.22
N VAL A 157 10.63 -2.26 8.53
CA VAL A 157 9.81 -3.30 9.14
C VAL A 157 10.53 -4.62 8.90
N GLU A 158 10.88 -5.35 9.97
CA GLU A 158 11.44 -6.69 9.78
C GLU A 158 10.46 -7.52 8.93
N PRO A 159 10.94 -8.22 7.89
CA PRO A 159 10.08 -9.04 7.02
C PRO A 159 9.25 -10.08 7.78
N THR A 160 9.72 -10.53 8.94
CA THR A 160 8.99 -11.42 9.84
C THR A 160 7.67 -10.84 10.37
N HIS A 161 7.44 -9.53 10.27
CA HIS A 161 6.22 -8.87 10.68
C HIS A 161 5.28 -8.59 9.49
N ASN A 162 5.71 -8.82 8.27
CA ASN A 162 4.88 -8.68 7.08
C ASN A 162 4.63 -10.07 6.48
N GLU A 163 3.52 -10.68 6.88
CA GLU A 163 3.13 -12.02 6.41
C GLU A 163 2.88 -12.06 4.90
N SER A 164 2.46 -10.93 4.31
CA SER A 164 2.19 -10.83 2.87
C SER A 164 3.47 -10.75 2.03
N PHE A 165 4.57 -10.21 2.59
CA PHE A 165 5.84 -10.01 1.86
C PHE A 165 7.06 -10.37 2.72
N PRO A 166 7.20 -11.64 3.14
CA PRO A 166 8.19 -12.05 4.15
C PRO A 166 9.64 -11.89 3.68
N ASP A 167 9.86 -11.84 2.36
CA ASP A 167 11.19 -11.76 1.76
C ASP A 167 11.61 -10.34 1.34
N ALA A 168 10.70 -9.38 1.43
CA ALA A 168 10.98 -7.98 1.11
C ALA A 168 11.73 -7.27 2.24
N ALA A 169 12.70 -6.43 1.89
CA ALA A 169 13.42 -5.60 2.87
C ALA A 169 12.55 -4.44 3.36
N TYR A 170 11.77 -3.86 2.48
CA TYR A 170 10.83 -2.76 2.76
C TYR A 170 9.59 -2.91 1.92
N VAL A 171 8.45 -2.53 2.48
CA VAL A 171 7.16 -2.46 1.77
C VAL A 171 6.56 -1.09 2.02
N SER A 172 6.03 -0.47 0.98
CA SER A 172 5.25 0.75 1.07
C SER A 172 3.94 0.59 0.31
N ASP A 173 2.83 0.85 0.99
CA ASP A 173 1.55 1.03 0.33
C ASP A 173 1.49 2.46 -0.21
N ILE A 174 1.67 2.59 -1.51
CA ILE A 174 1.65 3.88 -2.19
C ILE A 174 0.21 4.19 -2.57
N LEU A 175 -0.32 5.28 -2.01
CA LEU A 175 -1.68 5.74 -2.31
C LEU A 175 -1.70 6.51 -3.62
N PHE A 176 -2.66 6.18 -4.47
CA PHE A 176 -2.88 6.82 -5.77
C PHE A 176 -4.33 7.22 -5.94
N HIS A 177 -4.54 8.34 -6.64
CA HIS A 177 -5.84 8.71 -7.17
C HIS A 177 -6.01 8.21 -8.61
N ALA A 178 -7.21 7.76 -8.98
CA ALA A 178 -7.53 7.33 -10.35
C ALA A 178 -7.18 8.38 -11.42
N ASP A 179 -7.22 9.67 -11.07
CA ASP A 179 -6.90 10.78 -11.97
C ASP A 179 -5.41 11.11 -12.07
N SER A 180 -4.54 10.43 -11.34
CA SER A 180 -3.12 10.81 -11.28
C SER A 180 -2.32 10.45 -12.55
N GLY A 181 -2.86 9.58 -13.42
CA GLY A 181 -2.18 9.16 -14.64
C GLY A 181 -0.85 8.46 -14.33
N THR A 182 0.24 8.85 -14.99
CA THR A 182 1.54 8.25 -14.76
C THR A 182 2.25 8.88 -13.57
N ASN A 183 2.57 8.06 -12.58
CA ASN A 183 3.29 8.43 -11.36
C ASN A 183 4.73 7.93 -11.44
N ASP A 184 5.68 8.84 -11.26
CA ASP A 184 7.08 8.48 -11.04
C ASP A 184 7.29 8.16 -9.56
N ILE A 185 7.87 7.00 -9.28
CA ILE A 185 8.14 6.52 -7.92
C ILE A 185 9.65 6.44 -7.74
N GLU A 186 10.18 7.13 -6.74
CA GLU A 186 11.60 7.11 -6.39
C GLU A 186 11.79 6.62 -4.96
N TRP A 187 12.56 5.56 -4.81
CA TRP A 187 13.07 5.07 -3.54
C TRP A 187 14.48 5.59 -3.32
N MET A 188 14.69 6.30 -2.22
CA MET A 188 16.00 6.82 -1.83
C MET A 188 16.45 6.17 -0.54
N LEU A 189 17.58 5.47 -0.58
CA LEU A 189 18.22 4.90 0.58
C LEU A 189 19.51 5.66 0.89
N THR A 190 19.69 6.04 2.14
CA THR A 190 20.95 6.56 2.65
C THR A 190 21.62 5.46 3.46
N MET A 191 22.82 5.10 3.10
CA MET A 191 23.60 4.07 3.77
C MET A 191 24.38 4.64 4.97
N GLU A 192 24.75 3.81 5.94
CA GLU A 192 25.55 4.23 7.11
C GLU A 192 26.93 4.82 6.72
N ASN A 193 27.50 4.40 5.61
CA ASN A 193 28.75 4.96 5.08
C ASN A 193 28.57 6.30 4.36
N GLY A 194 27.34 6.80 4.24
CA GLY A 194 26.97 8.03 3.55
C GLY A 194 26.65 7.88 2.07
N ASP A 195 26.80 6.68 1.49
CA ASP A 195 26.37 6.42 0.12
C ASP A 195 24.85 6.60 -0.03
N THR A 196 24.41 6.96 -1.23
CA THR A 196 23.01 7.07 -1.57
C THR A 196 22.68 6.12 -2.72
N ILE A 197 21.55 5.43 -2.60
CA ILE A 197 20.99 4.55 -3.61
C ILE A 197 19.66 5.14 -4.04
N SER A 198 19.44 5.35 -5.34
CA SER A 198 18.18 5.76 -5.93
C SER A 198 17.68 4.69 -6.90
N LEU A 199 16.48 4.19 -6.65
CA LEU A 199 15.75 3.29 -7.53
C LEU A 199 14.49 3.99 -8.02
N ARG A 200 14.14 3.78 -9.28
CA ARG A 200 12.99 4.44 -9.91
C ARG A 200 12.14 3.44 -10.65
N THR A 201 10.84 3.64 -10.56
CA THR A 201 9.85 2.91 -11.35
C THR A 201 8.69 3.83 -11.69
N LYS A 202 7.76 3.37 -12.52
CA LYS A 202 6.56 4.10 -12.89
C LYS A 202 5.33 3.26 -12.65
N LEU A 203 4.27 3.91 -12.21
CA LEU A 203 2.94 3.36 -12.17
C LEU A 203 2.01 4.26 -13.00
N THR A 204 1.44 3.71 -14.05
CA THR A 204 0.41 4.38 -14.83
C THR A 204 -0.95 3.90 -14.34
N LEU A 205 -1.81 4.84 -13.97
CA LEU A 205 -3.20 4.58 -13.64
C LEU A 205 -4.06 4.97 -14.82
N GLU A 206 -4.84 4.02 -15.29
CA GLU A 206 -5.84 4.22 -16.31
C GLU A 206 -7.22 4.21 -15.66
N LYS A 207 -8.08 5.13 -16.07
CA LYS A 207 -9.47 5.09 -15.64
C LYS A 207 -10.13 3.87 -16.25
N GLN A 208 -10.82 3.13 -15.40
CA GLN A 208 -11.67 2.06 -15.86
C GLN A 208 -12.75 2.64 -16.78
N LYS A 209 -12.91 2.08 -17.95
CA LYS A 209 -14.05 2.42 -18.79
C LYS A 209 -15.32 2.02 -18.07
N ALA A 210 -16.28 2.90 -18.00
CA ALA A 210 -17.54 2.65 -17.33
C ALA A 210 -18.71 3.23 -18.11
N VAL A 211 -19.86 2.58 -18.02
CA VAL A 211 -21.15 3.06 -18.49
C VAL A 211 -22.17 2.89 -17.37
N THR A 212 -23.02 3.88 -17.21
CA THR A 212 -24.05 3.88 -16.17
C THR A 212 -25.43 3.98 -16.80
N TYR A 213 -26.34 3.13 -16.36
CA TYR A 213 -27.74 3.11 -16.74
C TYR A 213 -28.59 3.45 -15.51
N TYR A 214 -29.37 4.50 -15.61
CA TYR A 214 -30.32 4.91 -14.57
C TYR A 214 -31.75 4.55 -15.02
N PHE A 215 -32.55 4.02 -14.11
CA PHE A 215 -33.94 3.64 -14.42
C PHE A 215 -34.81 4.83 -14.87
N GLU A 216 -34.48 6.08 -14.49
CA GLU A 216 -35.17 7.27 -14.95
C GLU A 216 -35.01 7.50 -16.44
N ASP A 217 -33.91 7.07 -17.04
CA ASP A 217 -33.59 7.30 -18.46
C ASP A 217 -33.61 6.02 -19.31
N THR A 218 -33.64 4.85 -18.64
CA THR A 218 -33.52 3.54 -19.31
C THR A 218 -34.62 2.60 -18.84
N PRO A 219 -35.46 2.04 -19.74
CA PRO A 219 -36.54 1.13 -19.35
C PRO A 219 -36.00 -0.12 -18.65
N MET A 220 -36.33 -0.34 -17.38
CA MET A 220 -36.02 -1.52 -16.60
C MET A 220 -37.02 -1.78 -15.45
N GLU A 221 -38.28 -1.31 -15.62
CA GLU A 221 -39.34 -1.48 -14.62
C GLU A 221 -39.93 -2.89 -14.61
N THR A 222 -39.60 -3.72 -15.59
CA THR A 222 -40.11 -5.11 -15.68
C THR A 222 -38.94 -6.08 -15.93
N THR A 223 -39.14 -7.35 -15.61
CA THR A 223 -38.19 -8.43 -15.89
C THR A 223 -37.78 -8.50 -17.37
N ASP A 224 -38.74 -8.33 -18.28
CA ASP A 224 -38.47 -8.38 -19.73
C ASP A 224 -37.65 -7.16 -20.20
N GLN A 225 -37.91 -5.98 -19.66
CA GLN A 225 -37.12 -4.77 -19.96
C GLN A 225 -35.69 -4.92 -19.45
N LEU A 226 -35.51 -5.39 -18.21
CA LEU A 226 -34.16 -5.63 -17.66
C LEU A 226 -33.40 -6.66 -18.48
N LYS A 227 -34.04 -7.79 -18.88
CA LYS A 227 -33.43 -8.80 -19.75
C LYS A 227 -33.04 -8.23 -21.11
N ALA A 228 -33.89 -7.40 -21.71
CA ALA A 228 -33.59 -6.75 -22.98
C ALA A 228 -32.40 -5.79 -22.88
N LEU A 229 -32.32 -5.01 -21.78
CA LEU A 229 -31.20 -4.14 -21.51
C LEU A 229 -29.90 -4.95 -21.33
N LEU A 230 -29.91 -6.02 -20.53
CA LEU A 230 -28.75 -6.88 -20.33
C LEU A 230 -28.27 -7.49 -21.65
N ALA A 231 -29.17 -7.93 -22.50
CA ALA A 231 -28.83 -8.45 -23.84
C ALA A 231 -28.19 -7.37 -24.75
N SER A 232 -28.68 -6.14 -24.71
CA SER A 232 -28.09 -5.01 -25.45
C SER A 232 -26.68 -4.66 -24.91
N ILE A 233 -26.51 -4.70 -23.60
CA ILE A 233 -25.19 -4.46 -22.96
C ILE A 233 -24.19 -5.51 -23.43
N GLU A 234 -24.53 -6.78 -23.43
CA GLU A 234 -23.66 -7.86 -23.90
C GLU A 234 -23.28 -7.71 -25.37
N GLU A 235 -24.14 -7.14 -26.20
CA GLU A 235 -23.89 -6.94 -27.65
C GLU A 235 -23.09 -5.66 -27.93
N GLU A 236 -23.36 -4.58 -27.20
CA GLU A 236 -22.90 -3.23 -27.56
C GLU A 236 -21.76 -2.71 -26.69
N VAL A 237 -21.66 -3.15 -25.42
CA VAL A 237 -20.65 -2.67 -24.47
C VAL A 237 -19.42 -3.59 -24.51
N PRO A 238 -18.19 -3.05 -24.70
CA PRO A 238 -16.99 -3.85 -24.63
C PRO A 238 -16.81 -4.53 -23.27
N SER A 239 -16.36 -5.78 -23.25
CA SER A 239 -16.23 -6.59 -22.03
C SER A 239 -15.22 -6.03 -20.99
N ASP A 240 -14.33 -5.10 -21.42
CA ASP A 240 -13.39 -4.38 -20.55
C ASP A 240 -14.01 -3.11 -19.89
N THR A 241 -15.33 -2.93 -20.04
CA THR A 241 -16.07 -1.78 -19.53
C THR A 241 -16.90 -2.19 -18.31
N THR A 242 -16.77 -1.46 -17.23
CA THR A 242 -17.63 -1.63 -16.03
C THR A 242 -19.04 -1.11 -16.34
N VAL A 243 -20.04 -1.86 -15.93
CA VAL A 243 -21.45 -1.50 -16.10
C VAL A 243 -22.07 -1.22 -14.73
N TYR A 244 -22.57 -0.01 -14.57
CA TYR A 244 -23.36 0.38 -13.38
C TYR A 244 -24.82 0.42 -13.73
N LEU A 245 -25.65 -0.27 -12.93
CA LEU A 245 -27.11 -0.26 -13.04
C LEU A 245 -27.73 0.29 -11.77
N HIS A 246 -28.49 1.37 -11.89
CA HIS A 246 -29.35 1.86 -10.83
C HIS A 246 -30.78 1.41 -11.11
N LEU A 247 -31.19 0.37 -10.37
CA LEU A 247 -32.48 -0.31 -10.59
C LEU A 247 -33.62 0.39 -9.85
N PRO A 248 -34.83 0.44 -10.42
CA PRO A 248 -36.00 0.97 -9.74
C PRO A 248 -36.47 0.09 -8.58
N ALA A 249 -37.30 0.64 -7.73
CA ALA A 249 -37.98 -0.06 -6.63
C ALA A 249 -39.15 -0.91 -7.16
N VAL A 250 -38.83 -2.04 -7.81
CA VAL A 250 -39.82 -2.97 -8.42
C VAL A 250 -39.45 -4.42 -8.09
N THR A 251 -40.41 -5.34 -8.41
CA THR A 251 -40.17 -6.77 -8.29
C THR A 251 -39.89 -7.39 -9.67
N TYR A 252 -38.78 -8.11 -9.80
CA TYR A 252 -38.41 -8.90 -10.97
C TYR A 252 -38.77 -10.35 -10.70
N ASP A 253 -39.63 -10.94 -11.53
CA ASP A 253 -40.27 -12.25 -11.36
C ASP A 253 -39.73 -13.35 -12.29
N GLY A 254 -38.49 -13.24 -12.72
CA GLY A 254 -37.87 -14.25 -13.58
C GLY A 254 -36.36 -14.29 -13.40
N ASP A 255 -35.75 -15.41 -13.79
CA ASP A 255 -34.30 -15.58 -13.74
C ASP A 255 -33.58 -14.45 -14.46
N ILE A 256 -32.60 -13.86 -13.81
CA ILE A 256 -31.74 -12.80 -14.36
C ILE A 256 -30.31 -13.33 -14.47
N VAL A 257 -29.67 -13.06 -15.60
CA VAL A 257 -28.27 -13.41 -15.82
C VAL A 257 -27.48 -12.15 -16.18
N PHE A 258 -26.52 -11.79 -15.34
CA PHE A 258 -25.54 -10.76 -15.62
C PHE A 258 -24.31 -11.42 -16.27
N GLY A 259 -23.89 -10.93 -17.43
CA GLY A 259 -22.84 -11.51 -18.26
C GLY A 259 -21.42 -11.13 -17.89
N ASP A 260 -20.53 -11.08 -18.89
CA ASP A 260 -19.08 -11.01 -18.71
C ASP A 260 -18.57 -9.56 -18.58
N HIS A 261 -19.10 -8.79 -17.62
CA HIS A 261 -18.62 -7.46 -17.26
C HIS A 261 -18.26 -7.39 -15.79
N VAL A 262 -17.59 -6.32 -15.40
CA VAL A 262 -17.57 -5.85 -14.00
C VAL A 262 -18.88 -5.12 -13.77
N TRP A 263 -19.64 -5.52 -12.75
CA TRP A 263 -20.96 -5.01 -12.47
C TRP A 263 -21.01 -4.22 -11.16
N GLY A 264 -21.64 -3.05 -11.19
CA GLY A 264 -22.16 -2.37 -10.00
C GLY A 264 -23.69 -2.30 -10.10
N ILE A 265 -24.40 -2.97 -9.19
CA ILE A 265 -25.85 -3.10 -9.20
C ILE A 265 -26.39 -2.48 -7.93
N TYR A 266 -27.13 -1.38 -8.08
CA TYR A 266 -27.65 -0.59 -6.99
C TYR A 266 -29.18 -0.62 -7.02
N GLY A 267 -29.77 -1.25 -6.01
CA GLY A 267 -31.21 -1.24 -5.81
C GLY A 267 -31.71 0.08 -5.23
N SER A 268 -32.98 0.36 -5.45
CA SER A 268 -33.68 1.51 -4.89
C SER A 268 -34.75 1.07 -3.90
N THR A 269 -35.11 1.95 -2.98
CA THR A 269 -36.23 1.78 -2.08
C THR A 269 -37.13 3.03 -2.18
N GLU A 270 -38.38 2.85 -2.55
CA GLU A 270 -39.37 3.88 -2.60
C GLU A 270 -40.59 3.47 -1.76
N GLU A 271 -40.97 4.33 -0.81
CA GLU A 271 -41.99 4.02 0.20
C GLU A 271 -41.61 2.72 0.96
N ASP A 272 -42.34 1.64 0.76
CA ASP A 272 -42.10 0.31 1.37
C ASP A 272 -41.67 -0.73 0.32
N ILE A 273 -41.36 -0.31 -0.92
CA ILE A 273 -40.97 -1.19 -2.03
C ILE A 273 -39.46 -1.07 -2.22
N THR A 274 -38.77 -2.19 -2.20
CA THR A 274 -37.32 -2.27 -2.51
C THR A 274 -37.17 -3.06 -3.82
N THR A 275 -36.11 -2.75 -4.60
CA THR A 275 -35.70 -3.57 -5.74
C THR A 275 -35.63 -5.04 -5.31
N THR A 276 -36.49 -5.89 -5.85
CA THR A 276 -36.67 -7.26 -5.40
C THR A 276 -36.52 -8.26 -6.54
N PHE A 277 -35.73 -9.32 -6.34
CA PHE A 277 -35.68 -10.47 -7.23
C PHE A 277 -36.36 -11.66 -6.54
N THR A 278 -37.32 -12.30 -7.23
CA THR A 278 -38.07 -13.46 -6.71
C THR A 278 -37.64 -14.80 -7.33
N GLU A 279 -36.78 -14.75 -8.34
CA GLU A 279 -36.18 -15.90 -9.00
C GLU A 279 -34.66 -15.77 -9.01
N THR A 280 -33.95 -16.79 -9.54
CA THR A 280 -32.49 -16.85 -9.47
C THR A 280 -31.80 -15.72 -10.22
N VAL A 281 -30.89 -15.06 -9.53
CA VAL A 281 -29.90 -14.15 -10.14
C VAL A 281 -28.58 -14.89 -10.32
N SER A 282 -28.03 -14.89 -11.52
CA SER A 282 -26.73 -15.50 -11.84
C SER A 282 -25.73 -14.44 -12.26
N MET A 283 -24.61 -14.36 -11.54
CA MET A 283 -23.47 -13.49 -11.86
C MET A 283 -22.43 -14.30 -12.62
N ARG A 284 -22.41 -14.18 -13.95
CA ARG A 284 -21.42 -14.83 -14.80
C ARG A 284 -20.28 -13.85 -15.03
N GLY A 285 -19.15 -14.08 -14.42
CA GLY A 285 -17.94 -13.31 -14.69
C GLY A 285 -16.86 -14.24 -15.20
N MET A 286 -16.05 -13.78 -16.16
CA MET A 286 -14.81 -14.45 -16.49
C MET A 286 -13.72 -14.10 -15.47
N ASN A 287 -12.58 -14.77 -15.53
CA ASN A 287 -11.46 -14.61 -14.60
C ASN A 287 -11.09 -13.14 -14.40
N GLY A 288 -11.21 -12.68 -13.17
CA GLY A 288 -10.87 -11.32 -12.74
C GLY A 288 -12.05 -10.34 -12.71
N ASN A 289 -13.22 -10.68 -13.22
CA ASN A 289 -14.41 -9.85 -13.09
C ASN A 289 -15.03 -10.01 -11.70
N TYR A 290 -15.65 -8.94 -11.23
CA TYR A 290 -16.40 -8.94 -9.98
C TYR A 290 -17.74 -8.22 -10.13
N ALA A 291 -18.63 -8.44 -9.19
CA ALA A 291 -19.89 -7.72 -9.09
C ALA A 291 -20.04 -7.13 -7.69
N ASP A 292 -20.44 -5.86 -7.64
CA ASP A 292 -20.88 -5.18 -6.42
C ASP A 292 -22.39 -5.02 -6.47
N ILE A 293 -23.09 -5.59 -5.49
CA ILE A 293 -24.55 -5.56 -5.41
C ILE A 293 -24.94 -4.90 -4.08
N SER A 294 -25.68 -3.82 -4.15
CA SER A 294 -26.07 -3.07 -2.96
C SER A 294 -27.56 -2.76 -2.93
N GLY A 295 -28.18 -2.84 -1.74
CA GLY A 295 -29.53 -2.37 -1.51
C GLY A 295 -30.61 -3.20 -2.22
N VAL A 296 -30.39 -4.49 -2.47
CA VAL A 296 -31.30 -5.37 -3.19
C VAL A 296 -31.92 -6.41 -2.25
N HIS A 297 -33.20 -6.70 -2.42
CA HIS A 297 -33.90 -7.76 -1.74
C HIS A 297 -34.07 -8.99 -2.65
N PHE A 298 -33.72 -10.17 -2.14
CA PHE A 298 -33.92 -11.47 -2.77
C PHE A 298 -34.98 -12.22 -1.97
N ALA A 299 -36.22 -12.33 -2.52
CA ALA A 299 -37.35 -12.94 -1.85
C ALA A 299 -37.80 -14.21 -2.60
N GLY A 300 -37.36 -15.37 -2.13
CA GLY A 300 -37.64 -16.65 -2.74
C GLY A 300 -38.67 -17.48 -2.00
N ASN A 301 -38.94 -18.66 -2.55
CA ASN A 301 -39.69 -19.71 -1.87
C ASN A 301 -39.05 -21.08 -2.06
N SER A 302 -38.01 -21.19 -2.85
CA SER A 302 -37.18 -22.39 -3.11
C SER A 302 -36.02 -22.02 -4.03
N GLY A 303 -35.11 -22.96 -4.31
CA GLY A 303 -34.01 -22.78 -5.26
C GLY A 303 -32.86 -21.95 -4.72
N THR A 304 -32.19 -21.23 -5.61
CA THR A 304 -31.02 -20.40 -5.24
C THR A 304 -31.30 -18.94 -5.58
N GLY A 305 -31.14 -18.04 -4.59
CA GLY A 305 -31.33 -16.61 -4.81
C GLY A 305 -30.23 -16.02 -5.68
N LEU A 306 -28.99 -16.15 -5.27
CA LEU A 306 -27.82 -15.67 -6.01
C LEU A 306 -26.86 -16.81 -6.32
N ASN A 307 -26.62 -17.07 -7.61
CA ASN A 307 -25.55 -17.94 -8.09
C ASN A 307 -24.34 -17.12 -8.51
N ALA A 308 -23.26 -17.18 -7.74
CA ALA A 308 -22.01 -16.50 -8.04
C ALA A 308 -21.05 -17.43 -8.77
N TYR A 309 -20.59 -17.02 -9.95
CA TYR A 309 -19.54 -17.65 -10.75
C TYR A 309 -18.29 -16.76 -10.84
N CYS A 310 -18.34 -15.57 -10.23
CA CYS A 310 -17.24 -14.63 -10.05
C CYS A 310 -17.17 -14.16 -8.60
N LEU A 311 -16.29 -13.22 -8.27
CA LEU A 311 -16.35 -12.53 -6.99
C LEU A 311 -17.61 -11.66 -6.94
N VAL A 312 -18.40 -11.82 -5.88
CA VAL A 312 -19.55 -10.95 -5.61
C VAL A 312 -19.39 -10.30 -4.24
N LEU A 313 -19.53 -8.96 -4.22
CA LEU A 313 -19.57 -8.16 -3.02
C LEU A 313 -21.02 -7.77 -2.76
N LEU A 314 -21.57 -8.21 -1.64
CA LEU A 314 -22.92 -7.86 -1.21
C LEU A 314 -22.85 -6.82 -0.11
N SER A 315 -23.59 -5.74 -0.25
CA SER A 315 -23.75 -4.74 0.80
C SER A 315 -25.20 -4.33 0.97
N GLN A 316 -25.69 -4.27 2.21
CA GLN A 316 -27.06 -3.86 2.51
C GLN A 316 -28.14 -4.65 1.75
N CYS A 317 -27.87 -5.91 1.43
CA CYS A 317 -28.79 -6.80 0.76
C CYS A 317 -29.58 -7.65 1.77
N SER A 318 -30.74 -8.13 1.37
CA SER A 318 -31.52 -9.07 2.19
C SER A 318 -31.96 -10.29 1.39
N PHE A 319 -31.97 -11.44 2.04
CA PHE A 319 -32.33 -12.73 1.45
C PHE A 319 -33.34 -13.44 2.35
N ASP A 320 -34.49 -13.81 1.82
CA ASP A 320 -35.55 -14.47 2.57
C ASP A 320 -36.14 -15.64 1.80
N GLY A 321 -36.28 -16.81 2.44
CA GLY A 321 -37.06 -17.94 1.97
C GLY A 321 -36.43 -18.85 0.91
N TRP A 322 -35.10 -18.87 0.76
CA TRP A 322 -34.42 -19.66 -0.27
C TRP A 322 -33.96 -21.03 0.22
N ASP A 323 -33.85 -22.06 -0.68
CA ASP A 323 -33.11 -23.26 -0.37
C ASP A 323 -31.61 -22.95 -0.20
N THR A 324 -31.07 -22.06 -1.03
CA THR A 324 -29.75 -21.47 -0.85
C THR A 324 -29.81 -19.98 -1.21
N ALA A 325 -29.56 -19.09 -0.24
CA ALA A 325 -29.71 -17.66 -0.51
C ALA A 325 -28.58 -17.14 -1.41
N ALA A 326 -27.33 -17.34 -1.03
CA ALA A 326 -26.18 -16.97 -1.87
C ALA A 326 -25.19 -18.13 -1.97
N PHE A 327 -24.82 -18.49 -3.21
CA PHE A 327 -23.97 -19.64 -3.51
C PHE A 327 -22.73 -19.26 -4.30
N ALA A 328 -21.57 -19.37 -3.70
CA ALA A 328 -20.27 -19.26 -4.36
C ALA A 328 -19.82 -20.63 -4.88
N GLN A 329 -19.63 -20.78 -6.20
CA GLN A 329 -19.28 -22.04 -6.84
C GLN A 329 -18.21 -21.87 -7.93
N ASN A 330 -17.50 -22.95 -8.27
CA ASN A 330 -16.57 -23.04 -9.40
C ASN A 330 -15.46 -21.96 -9.42
N GLY A 331 -14.92 -21.57 -8.29
CA GLY A 331 -13.87 -20.55 -8.23
C GLY A 331 -14.41 -19.18 -7.85
N ALA A 332 -15.70 -19.05 -7.64
CA ALA A 332 -16.31 -17.82 -7.17
C ALA A 332 -16.14 -17.62 -5.67
N TRP A 333 -16.35 -16.37 -5.26
CA TRP A 333 -16.34 -15.96 -3.87
C TRP A 333 -17.51 -14.99 -3.61
N VAL A 334 -18.13 -15.05 -2.45
CA VAL A 334 -19.16 -14.10 -2.05
C VAL A 334 -18.73 -13.45 -0.73
N ASN A 335 -18.55 -12.15 -0.72
CA ASN A 335 -18.42 -11.32 0.47
C ASN A 335 -19.78 -10.69 0.79
N ALA A 336 -20.10 -10.51 2.07
CA ALA A 336 -21.34 -9.89 2.50
C ALA A 336 -21.09 -8.96 3.70
N MET A 337 -21.57 -7.71 3.61
CA MET A 337 -21.49 -6.72 4.66
C MET A 337 -22.86 -6.08 4.89
N ASP A 338 -23.23 -5.89 6.15
CA ASP A 338 -24.50 -5.24 6.53
C ASP A 338 -25.74 -5.92 5.87
N CYS A 339 -25.66 -7.24 5.59
CA CYS A 339 -26.69 -8.02 4.94
C CYS A 339 -27.56 -8.78 5.95
N THR A 340 -28.80 -9.11 5.53
CA THR A 340 -29.72 -9.90 6.32
C THR A 340 -30.11 -11.18 5.58
N PHE A 341 -30.01 -12.32 6.26
CA PHE A 341 -30.37 -13.64 5.74
C PHE A 341 -31.38 -14.26 6.69
N THR A 342 -32.62 -14.48 6.20
CA THR A 342 -33.72 -14.92 7.05
C THR A 342 -34.48 -16.08 6.41
N ASN A 343 -34.87 -17.08 7.21
CA ASN A 343 -35.73 -18.20 6.78
C ASN A 343 -35.18 -19.02 5.59
N ASN A 344 -33.87 -19.08 5.37
CA ASN A 344 -33.29 -19.85 4.28
C ASN A 344 -32.92 -21.27 4.79
N ILE A 345 -32.96 -22.28 3.93
CA ILE A 345 -32.40 -23.60 4.28
C ILE A 345 -30.88 -23.46 4.44
N THR A 346 -30.22 -22.76 3.53
CA THR A 346 -28.81 -22.37 3.68
C THR A 346 -28.65 -20.90 3.27
N ALA A 347 -28.08 -20.05 4.13
CA ALA A 347 -27.93 -18.64 3.81
C ALA A 347 -26.69 -18.39 2.92
N LEU A 348 -25.49 -18.56 3.42
CA LEU A 348 -24.25 -18.49 2.62
C LEU A 348 -23.68 -19.88 2.38
N LYS A 349 -23.41 -20.21 1.12
CA LYS A 349 -22.84 -21.52 0.74
C LYS A 349 -21.60 -21.35 -0.11
N PHE A 350 -20.53 -22.00 0.29
CA PHE A 350 -19.26 -22.02 -0.44
C PHE A 350 -18.94 -23.43 -0.94
N ASN A 351 -18.72 -23.54 -2.24
CA ASN A 351 -18.19 -24.74 -2.89
C ASN A 351 -17.25 -24.29 -4.02
N SER A 352 -16.26 -23.46 -3.64
CA SER A 352 -15.29 -22.88 -4.56
C SER A 352 -14.06 -23.76 -4.64
N SER A 353 -13.43 -23.78 -5.84
CA SER A 353 -12.18 -24.52 -6.06
C SER A 353 -10.94 -23.61 -6.10
N THR A 354 -11.13 -22.31 -5.95
CA THR A 354 -10.07 -21.31 -6.07
C THR A 354 -10.02 -20.45 -4.82
N SER A 355 -8.82 -20.21 -4.29
CA SER A 355 -8.56 -19.17 -3.30
C SER A 355 -8.65 -17.80 -3.99
N TYR A 356 -9.30 -16.88 -3.30
CA TYR A 356 -9.39 -15.50 -3.79
C TYR A 356 -8.50 -14.61 -2.94
N GLY A 357 -7.32 -14.34 -3.27
CA GLY A 357 -6.28 -13.67 -2.48
C GLY A 357 -6.58 -12.26 -1.91
N SER A 358 -7.85 -11.91 -1.69
CA SER A 358 -8.27 -10.69 -1.00
C SER A 358 -8.91 -11.04 0.34
N ALA A 359 -8.78 -10.16 1.34
CA ALA A 359 -9.37 -10.36 2.65
C ALA A 359 -10.90 -10.46 2.55
N PRO A 360 -11.51 -11.60 2.94
CA PRO A 360 -12.95 -11.74 2.92
C PRO A 360 -13.57 -10.90 4.03
N ASN A 361 -14.72 -10.31 3.73
CA ASN A 361 -15.41 -9.42 4.65
C ASN A 361 -16.85 -9.88 4.85
N TYR A 362 -17.21 -10.20 6.10
CA TYR A 362 -18.55 -10.65 6.52
C TYR A 362 -19.06 -9.85 7.72
N LEU A 363 -18.70 -8.56 7.78
CA LEU A 363 -19.02 -7.70 8.92
C LEU A 363 -20.51 -7.37 9.00
N ASN A 364 -21.02 -7.32 10.24
CA ASN A 364 -22.34 -6.79 10.59
C ASN A 364 -23.53 -7.50 9.92
N ASN A 365 -23.40 -8.75 9.51
CA ASN A 365 -24.52 -9.46 8.93
C ASN A 365 -25.49 -9.97 10.00
N THR A 366 -26.75 -10.19 9.63
CA THR A 366 -27.74 -10.84 10.47
C THR A 366 -28.20 -12.13 9.82
N PHE A 367 -28.04 -13.26 10.53
CA PHE A 367 -28.46 -14.57 10.12
C PHE A 367 -29.54 -15.04 11.10
N THR A 368 -30.80 -15.09 10.66
CA THR A 368 -31.93 -15.38 11.54
C THR A 368 -32.80 -16.51 10.97
N ASP A 369 -33.14 -17.49 11.80
CA ASP A 369 -34.08 -18.58 11.49
C ASP A 369 -33.71 -19.36 10.22
N ASN A 370 -32.41 -19.53 9.93
CA ASN A 370 -31.95 -20.34 8.80
C ASN A 370 -31.72 -21.79 9.26
N GLY A 371 -31.85 -22.77 8.37
CA GLY A 371 -31.41 -24.15 8.64
C GLY A 371 -29.89 -24.17 8.86
N THR A 372 -29.10 -23.58 7.93
CA THR A 372 -27.66 -23.35 8.09
C THR A 372 -27.32 -21.94 7.68
N ALA A 373 -26.75 -21.16 8.59
CA ALA A 373 -26.38 -19.76 8.25
C ALA A 373 -25.16 -19.70 7.32
N VAL A 374 -24.10 -20.42 7.61
CA VAL A 374 -22.90 -20.47 6.76
C VAL A 374 -22.47 -21.92 6.53
N CYS A 375 -22.41 -22.35 5.26
CA CYS A 375 -22.02 -23.70 4.86
C CYS A 375 -20.76 -23.64 4.00
N ILE A 376 -19.64 -24.17 4.48
CA ILE A 376 -18.35 -24.19 3.78
C ILE A 376 -18.00 -25.63 3.40
N ASN A 377 -18.43 -26.05 2.20
CA ASN A 377 -18.16 -27.40 1.70
C ASN A 377 -16.75 -27.53 1.11
N ASN A 378 -16.33 -26.54 0.33
CA ASN A 378 -14.99 -26.44 -0.24
C ASN A 378 -14.64 -24.95 -0.41
N LEU A 379 -13.51 -24.54 0.16
CA LEU A 379 -12.98 -23.20 0.06
C LEU A 379 -11.47 -23.24 0.31
N PRO A 380 -10.64 -23.30 -0.74
CA PRO A 380 -9.19 -23.27 -0.60
C PRO A 380 -8.71 -21.91 -0.13
N GLY A 381 -7.53 -21.88 0.49
CA GLY A 381 -6.90 -20.65 0.96
C GLY A 381 -6.77 -20.61 2.48
N THR A 382 -6.13 -19.57 2.96
CA THR A 382 -5.85 -19.35 4.39
C THR A 382 -6.45 -18.03 4.89
N GLU A 383 -7.15 -17.32 4.03
CA GLU A 383 -7.85 -16.08 4.35
C GLU A 383 -8.93 -16.37 5.40
N VAL A 384 -8.94 -15.60 6.47
CA VAL A 384 -9.88 -15.80 7.57
C VAL A 384 -11.23 -15.17 7.22
N LEU A 385 -12.32 -15.94 7.29
CA LEU A 385 -13.68 -15.39 7.21
C LEU A 385 -14.01 -14.67 8.52
N ASP A 386 -13.95 -13.33 8.53
CA ASP A 386 -14.21 -12.51 9.72
C ASP A 386 -15.68 -12.10 9.78
N PHE A 387 -16.40 -12.62 10.79
CA PHE A 387 -17.80 -12.30 11.08
C PHE A 387 -17.97 -11.25 12.19
N ALA A 388 -17.03 -10.35 12.38
CA ALA A 388 -17.11 -9.32 13.41
C ALA A 388 -18.40 -8.48 13.28
N GLY A 389 -19.09 -8.26 14.39
CA GLY A 389 -20.36 -7.54 14.44
C GLY A 389 -21.58 -8.30 13.90
N SER A 390 -21.39 -9.51 13.34
CA SER A 390 -22.50 -10.33 12.84
C SER A 390 -23.30 -10.97 13.98
N ILE A 391 -24.60 -11.20 13.71
CA ILE A 391 -25.55 -11.81 14.65
C ILE A 391 -26.06 -13.11 14.06
N PHE A 392 -25.98 -14.19 14.82
CA PHE A 392 -26.57 -15.51 14.53
C PHE A 392 -27.67 -15.81 15.53
N SER A 393 -28.91 -15.97 15.07
CA SER A 393 -30.07 -16.14 15.94
C SER A 393 -31.08 -17.14 15.36
N GLY A 394 -31.48 -18.11 16.13
CA GLY A 394 -32.55 -19.06 15.75
C GLY A 394 -32.17 -20.01 14.60
N ASN A 395 -30.90 -20.08 14.17
CA ASN A 395 -30.48 -21.00 13.12
C ASN A 395 -30.33 -22.42 13.69
N ASP A 396 -30.68 -23.47 12.91
CA ASP A 396 -30.43 -24.87 13.34
C ASP A 396 -28.89 -25.12 13.41
N THR A 397 -28.12 -24.51 12.50
CA THR A 397 -26.66 -24.58 12.50
C THR A 397 -26.12 -23.21 12.09
N ASP A 398 -25.31 -22.59 12.92
CA ASP A 398 -24.73 -21.29 12.59
C ASP A 398 -23.61 -21.42 11.55
N ILE A 399 -22.67 -22.35 11.74
CA ILE A 399 -21.54 -22.53 10.80
C ILE A 399 -21.29 -24.05 10.62
N ASP A 400 -21.50 -24.55 9.40
CA ASP A 400 -21.14 -25.92 8.95
C ASP A 400 -19.85 -25.81 8.09
N ASN A 401 -18.70 -25.98 8.71
CA ASN A 401 -17.38 -25.81 8.07
C ASN A 401 -16.72 -27.16 7.78
N LYS A 402 -17.13 -27.84 6.70
CA LYS A 402 -16.58 -29.13 6.27
C LYS A 402 -15.18 -29.00 5.64
N ALA A 403 -14.83 -27.84 5.17
CA ALA A 403 -13.53 -27.56 4.56
C ALA A 403 -12.43 -27.27 5.59
N GLU A 404 -12.78 -27.15 6.88
CA GLU A 404 -11.86 -26.70 7.93
C GLU A 404 -11.20 -25.34 7.62
N HIS A 405 -11.90 -24.49 6.85
CA HIS A 405 -11.42 -23.17 6.46
C HIS A 405 -11.33 -22.24 7.69
N PRO A 406 -10.33 -21.34 7.79
CA PRO A 406 -10.21 -20.41 8.91
C PRO A 406 -11.43 -19.48 9.02
N VAL A 407 -12.06 -19.41 10.20
CA VAL A 407 -13.22 -18.55 10.49
C VAL A 407 -12.99 -17.84 11.82
N ASP A 408 -13.18 -16.52 11.85
CA ASP A 408 -13.16 -15.71 13.08
C ASP A 408 -14.57 -15.27 13.44
N THR A 409 -15.04 -15.73 14.60
CA THR A 409 -16.32 -15.36 15.18
C THR A 409 -16.18 -14.70 16.55
N ALA A 410 -14.95 -14.32 16.95
CA ALA A 410 -14.68 -13.81 18.30
C ALA A 410 -15.47 -12.55 18.65
N LYS A 411 -15.90 -11.78 17.63
CA LYS A 411 -16.71 -10.57 17.80
C LYS A 411 -18.13 -10.72 17.24
N ALA A 412 -18.58 -11.91 16.90
CA ALA A 412 -19.95 -12.21 16.53
C ALA A 412 -20.82 -12.48 17.75
N ALA A 413 -22.14 -12.28 17.62
CA ALA A 413 -23.13 -12.61 18.65
C ALA A 413 -23.92 -13.85 18.24
N PHE A 414 -24.08 -14.81 19.17
CA PHE A 414 -24.89 -16.00 19.02
C PHE A 414 -26.07 -15.96 20.03
N GLN A 415 -27.33 -16.06 19.54
CA GLN A 415 -28.53 -15.86 20.34
C GLN A 415 -29.53 -17.02 20.19
#